data_88f7b1d267c0931cded3f85582452243
#
_entry.id   88f7b1d267c0931cded3f85582452243
#
_cell.length_a   1.000
_cell.length_b   1.000
_cell.length_c   1.000
_cell.angle_alpha   90.00
_cell.angle_beta   90.00
_cell.angle_gamma   90.00
#
_symmetry.space_group_name_H-M   'P 1'
#
loop_
_entity.id
_entity.type
_entity.pdbx_description
1 polymer ?
#
loop_
_entity_poly.entity_id
_entity_poly.type
_entity_poly.pdbx_seq_one_letter_code
_entity_poly.pdbx_strand_id
1 'polypeptide(L)'
;MLALASAGVLAGAVACSDNDDNNGPVPVADAGPDGGNGGLTDAGGEDSSTEPPGPNTIAGVVTQTVLVATANDPNVVNAWGLAFTPAGDAAWIADNGTGNISVYDANNTLVNTITVPVPDGIDTAAPSGLIANSLPDNFNGDAFIGVTEEGTVIGFPADGSDPAIRYDNSGSGAVYKGVAIATSGGQPLLLVTNFNAGTVDVFDANYAPTTITGGLTDTTLPAGFAPFNVATFGAAIVVTYAKQDDQKHDDVKGEGNGFINAFDLNGNMATRLASNGTLNSPWGLAVVPNDAAAIQGRLLVGNFGDGKINVFAAALTDSANMSATFEGVLGDSANNPLSIDGLWSLQFPPNAGTFDSKVLYFTAGPNSEQGGAYGSIAIISQP
;
A
#
# COMPACT_ATOMS: atom_id res chain seq x y z
N MET A 1 48.35 13.71 34.50
CA MET A 1 47.41 13.63 35.62
C MET A 1 46.32 14.65 35.38
N LEU A 2 45.19 14.21 34.89
CA LEU A 2 43.90 14.87 35.09
C LEU A 2 42.81 13.83 34.80
N ALA A 3 41.84 13.76 35.68
CA ALA A 3 40.91 12.65 35.80
C ALA A 3 39.79 12.68 34.77
N LEU A 4 39.42 11.50 34.26
CA LEU A 4 38.18 11.26 33.54
C LEU A 4 37.00 11.31 34.52
N ALA A 5 35.96 12.08 34.16
CA ALA A 5 34.65 11.96 34.75
C ALA A 5 33.72 11.30 33.71
N SER A 6 33.26 10.09 34.02
CA SER A 6 32.24 9.38 33.27
C SER A 6 30.86 9.88 33.70
N ALA A 7 30.11 10.42 32.76
CA ALA A 7 28.67 10.66 32.94
C ALA A 7 27.89 9.49 32.29
N GLY A 8 27.23 8.71 33.12
CA GLY A 8 26.33 7.69 32.67
C GLY A 8 24.99 8.32 32.25
N VAL A 9 24.53 7.98 31.06
CA VAL A 9 23.19 8.29 30.61
C VAL A 9 22.30 7.09 30.93
N LEU A 10 21.29 7.29 31.77
CA LEU A 10 20.23 6.34 32.03
C LEU A 10 19.30 6.30 30.80
N ALA A 11 19.17 5.13 30.23
CA ALA A 11 18.09 4.85 29.31
C ALA A 11 16.76 4.77 30.07
N GLY A 12 15.84 5.68 29.80
CA GLY A 12 14.48 5.62 30.28
C GLY A 12 13.62 4.85 29.31
N ALA A 13 13.25 3.63 29.67
CA ALA A 13 12.20 2.91 28.97
C ALA A 13 10.84 3.56 29.30
N VAL A 14 10.15 4.04 28.29
CA VAL A 14 8.74 4.45 28.41
C VAL A 14 7.90 3.20 28.18
N ALA A 15 7.33 2.67 29.25
CA ALA A 15 6.32 1.62 29.19
C ALA A 15 4.96 2.27 28.88
N CYS A 16 4.34 1.88 27.77
CA CYS A 16 2.92 2.12 27.56
C CYS A 16 2.13 1.30 28.58
N SER A 17 1.34 1.97 29.40
CA SER A 17 0.42 1.34 30.34
C SER A 17 -0.95 1.24 29.66
N ASP A 18 -1.39 0.01 29.41
CA ASP A 18 -2.76 -0.33 29.13
C ASP A 18 -3.65 0.11 30.31
N ASN A 19 -4.66 0.90 30.04
CA ASN A 19 -5.75 1.16 30.94
C ASN A 19 -7.04 0.54 30.38
N ASP A 20 -7.16 -0.77 30.53
CA ASP A 20 -8.45 -1.42 30.65
C ASP A 20 -8.85 -1.39 32.12
N ASP A 21 -10.08 -0.94 32.37
CA ASP A 21 -10.99 -1.42 33.40
C ASP A 21 -11.92 -0.29 33.85
N ASN A 22 -13.09 -0.28 33.32
CA ASN A 22 -14.23 0.20 34.09
C ASN A 22 -15.53 -0.54 33.69
N ASN A 23 -15.69 -1.75 34.22
CA ASN A 23 -16.94 -2.47 34.17
C ASN A 23 -17.44 -2.68 35.62
N GLY A 24 -18.10 -1.66 36.15
CA GLY A 24 -18.81 -1.75 37.42
C GLY A 24 -20.21 -2.41 37.23
N PRO A 25 -20.66 -3.21 38.15
CA PRO A 25 -21.92 -3.95 38.00
C PRO A 25 -23.15 -3.05 38.14
N VAL A 26 -24.09 -3.21 37.21
CA VAL A 26 -25.43 -2.59 37.25
C VAL A 26 -26.30 -3.37 38.25
N PRO A 27 -27.07 -2.70 39.15
CA PRO A 27 -27.91 -3.40 40.10
C PRO A 27 -29.15 -3.99 39.43
N VAL A 28 -29.41 -5.26 39.76
CA VAL A 28 -30.61 -5.99 39.37
C VAL A 28 -31.79 -5.50 40.23
N ALA A 29 -32.85 -5.04 39.59
CA ALA A 29 -34.10 -4.76 40.26
C ALA A 29 -34.94 -6.04 40.34
N ASP A 30 -35.38 -6.32 41.57
CA ASP A 30 -36.26 -7.41 42.00
C ASP A 30 -37.67 -7.25 41.40
N ALA A 31 -38.19 -8.31 40.79
CA ALA A 31 -39.58 -8.38 40.35
C ALA A 31 -40.28 -9.58 41.01
N GLY A 32 -41.20 -9.30 41.87
CA GLY A 32 -42.11 -10.27 42.47
C GLY A 32 -43.20 -10.77 41.51
N PRO A 33 -43.94 -11.81 41.87
CA PRO A 33 -44.67 -12.67 40.95
C PRO A 33 -46.14 -12.27 40.76
N ASP A 34 -46.67 -12.51 39.56
CA ASP A 34 -48.06 -12.95 39.47
C ASP A 34 -48.39 -13.63 38.13
N GLY A 35 -49.22 -14.63 38.27
CA GLY A 35 -49.54 -15.68 37.35
C GLY A 35 -50.46 -15.33 36.18
N GLY A 36 -50.55 -16.25 35.24
CA GLY A 36 -51.52 -16.23 34.15
C GLY A 36 -51.23 -17.27 33.08
N ASN A 37 -51.87 -18.40 33.20
CA ASN A 37 -51.92 -19.52 32.28
C ASN A 37 -52.53 -19.12 30.93
N GLY A 38 -51.91 -19.49 29.81
CA GLY A 38 -52.49 -19.37 28.49
C GLY A 38 -51.55 -19.94 27.42
N GLY A 39 -51.68 -21.24 27.13
CA GLY A 39 -50.96 -21.90 26.07
C GLY A 39 -51.31 -21.34 24.68
N LEU A 40 -50.28 -21.06 23.88
CA LEU A 40 -50.35 -20.98 22.43
C LEU A 40 -49.12 -21.62 21.86
N THR A 41 -49.37 -22.42 20.89
CA THR A 41 -48.47 -23.26 20.09
C THR A 41 -47.29 -22.50 19.51
N ASP A 42 -46.12 -23.06 19.76
CA ASP A 42 -44.84 -22.73 19.16
C ASP A 42 -44.91 -22.89 17.63
N ALA A 43 -44.93 -21.78 16.92
CA ALA A 43 -44.60 -21.75 15.50
C ALA A 43 -43.18 -21.26 15.40
N GLY A 44 -42.24 -22.17 15.12
CA GLY A 44 -40.84 -21.88 14.90
C GLY A 44 -40.65 -20.76 13.86
N GLY A 45 -40.36 -19.58 14.34
CA GLY A 45 -39.78 -18.50 13.53
C GLY A 45 -38.26 -18.71 13.51
N GLU A 46 -37.75 -19.21 12.40
CA GLU A 46 -36.33 -19.15 12.12
C GLU A 46 -35.96 -17.67 12.14
N ASP A 47 -35.19 -17.26 13.12
CA ASP A 47 -34.50 -15.97 13.12
C ASP A 47 -33.38 -16.03 12.04
N SER A 48 -33.77 -15.79 10.80
CA SER A 48 -32.81 -15.55 9.75
C SER A 48 -32.32 -14.11 9.87
N SER A 49 -31.45 -13.84 10.82
CA SER A 49 -30.53 -12.72 10.72
C SER A 49 -29.61 -13.02 9.53
N THR A 50 -30.09 -12.70 8.34
CA THR A 50 -29.22 -12.68 7.17
C THR A 50 -28.22 -11.55 7.39
N GLU A 51 -27.05 -11.92 7.86
CA GLU A 51 -25.86 -11.10 7.68
C GLU A 51 -25.84 -10.61 6.23
N PRO A 52 -25.64 -9.30 5.96
CA PRO A 52 -25.61 -8.82 4.58
C PRO A 52 -24.62 -9.67 3.81
N PRO A 53 -24.94 -10.13 2.59
CA PRO A 53 -24.03 -10.97 1.84
C PRO A 53 -22.67 -10.25 1.75
N GLY A 54 -21.62 -10.93 2.18
CA GLY A 54 -20.26 -10.44 2.07
C GLY A 54 -19.95 -10.07 0.61
N PRO A 55 -18.93 -9.26 0.33
CA PRO A 55 -18.62 -8.84 -1.02
C PRO A 55 -18.47 -10.06 -1.91
N ASN A 56 -19.09 -10.02 -3.11
CA ASN A 56 -18.98 -11.08 -4.09
C ASN A 56 -17.50 -11.43 -4.31
N THR A 57 -17.14 -12.68 -4.09
CA THR A 57 -15.80 -13.16 -4.47
C THR A 57 -15.77 -13.38 -5.97
N ILE A 58 -14.80 -12.78 -6.62
CA ILE A 58 -14.50 -13.13 -8.01
C ILE A 58 -13.71 -14.43 -7.96
N ALA A 59 -14.39 -15.50 -8.35
CA ALA A 59 -13.80 -16.80 -8.41
C ALA A 59 -12.77 -16.88 -9.53
N GLY A 60 -11.53 -16.77 -9.17
CA GLY A 60 -10.42 -17.39 -9.85
C GLY A 60 -9.81 -18.33 -8.81
N VAL A 61 -9.29 -19.46 -9.19
CA VAL A 61 -8.50 -20.26 -8.26
C VAL A 61 -7.23 -19.47 -7.99
N VAL A 62 -7.23 -18.76 -6.86
CA VAL A 62 -6.07 -17.98 -6.44
C VAL A 62 -5.21 -18.88 -5.56
N THR A 63 -3.95 -19.05 -5.96
CA THR A 63 -2.95 -19.69 -5.11
C THR A 63 -1.98 -18.63 -4.62
N GLN A 64 -2.02 -18.34 -3.32
CA GLN A 64 -1.04 -17.50 -2.65
C GLN A 64 0.15 -18.34 -2.19
N THR A 65 1.35 -17.83 -2.40
CA THR A 65 2.59 -18.43 -1.91
C THR A 65 3.47 -17.35 -1.29
N VAL A 66 3.87 -17.53 -0.04
CA VAL A 66 4.94 -16.71 0.57
C VAL A 66 6.26 -17.25 0.07
N LEU A 67 7.05 -16.41 -0.58
CA LEU A 67 8.35 -16.75 -1.18
C LEU A 67 9.49 -16.47 -0.20
N VAL A 68 9.44 -15.31 0.46
CA VAL A 68 10.39 -14.90 1.49
C VAL A 68 9.59 -14.28 2.66
N ALA A 69 10.01 -14.57 3.87
CA ALA A 69 9.47 -13.98 5.09
C ALA A 69 10.58 -13.65 6.08
N THR A 70 10.33 -12.82 7.08
CA THR A 70 11.27 -12.46 8.15
C THR A 70 11.94 -13.69 8.80
N ALA A 71 11.23 -14.81 8.89
CA ALA A 71 11.76 -16.06 9.43
C ALA A 71 12.90 -16.66 8.58
N ASN A 72 12.95 -16.35 7.28
CA ASN A 72 13.95 -16.83 6.33
C ASN A 72 15.01 -15.76 6.04
N ASP A 73 14.61 -14.48 6.05
CA ASP A 73 15.50 -13.33 5.88
C ASP A 73 15.12 -12.22 6.87
N PRO A 74 15.96 -11.96 7.90
CA PRO A 74 15.68 -10.99 8.93
C PRO A 74 15.71 -9.52 8.42
N ASN A 75 16.18 -9.27 7.20
CA ASN A 75 16.09 -7.94 6.60
C ASN A 75 14.64 -7.61 6.20
N VAL A 76 13.84 -8.61 5.82
CA VAL A 76 12.47 -8.43 5.37
C VAL A 76 11.55 -8.22 6.57
N VAL A 77 11.41 -6.96 7.01
CA VAL A 77 10.48 -6.53 8.06
C VAL A 77 9.65 -5.38 7.53
N ASN A 78 8.33 -5.47 7.67
CA ASN A 78 7.37 -4.54 7.09
C ASN A 78 7.69 -4.26 5.61
N ALA A 79 7.72 -5.34 4.81
CA ALA A 79 8.04 -5.26 3.39
C ALA A 79 6.97 -4.45 2.66
N TRP A 80 7.32 -3.26 2.16
CA TRP A 80 6.36 -2.29 1.64
C TRP A 80 6.42 -2.16 0.11
N GLY A 81 7.28 -1.29 -0.42
CA GLY A 81 7.41 -1.07 -1.85
C GLY A 81 8.00 -2.27 -2.58
N LEU A 82 7.49 -2.56 -3.77
CA LEU A 82 7.98 -3.62 -4.65
C LEU A 82 8.20 -3.06 -6.05
N ALA A 83 9.38 -3.27 -6.60
CA ALA A 83 9.67 -2.93 -7.98
C ALA A 83 10.51 -4.03 -8.64
N PHE A 84 10.25 -4.29 -9.93
CA PHE A 84 11.08 -5.20 -10.73
C PHE A 84 12.03 -4.41 -11.60
N THR A 85 13.22 -4.95 -11.85
CA THR A 85 14.10 -4.42 -12.89
C THR A 85 13.36 -4.38 -14.24
N PRO A 86 13.64 -3.40 -15.11
CA PRO A 86 13.06 -3.39 -16.45
C PRO A 86 13.41 -4.64 -17.28
N ALA A 87 14.52 -5.32 -16.95
CA ALA A 87 14.90 -6.60 -17.52
C ALA A 87 14.09 -7.79 -16.98
N GLY A 88 13.34 -7.63 -15.89
CA GLY A 88 12.55 -8.69 -15.27
C GLY A 88 13.39 -9.81 -14.66
N ASP A 89 14.57 -9.50 -14.13
CA ASP A 89 15.53 -10.47 -13.57
C ASP A 89 15.77 -10.31 -12.07
N ALA A 90 15.31 -9.20 -11.45
CA ALA A 90 15.36 -8.99 -10.02
C ALA A 90 14.13 -8.24 -9.49
N ALA A 91 13.72 -8.61 -8.29
CA ALA A 91 12.71 -7.94 -7.47
C ALA A 91 13.39 -7.13 -6.37
N TRP A 92 13.05 -5.85 -6.25
CA TRP A 92 13.54 -4.94 -5.24
C TRP A 92 12.41 -4.67 -4.24
N ILE A 93 12.71 -4.82 -2.96
CA ILE A 93 11.72 -4.73 -1.87
C ILE A 93 12.19 -3.69 -0.87
N ALA A 94 11.33 -2.71 -0.58
CA ALA A 94 11.56 -1.73 0.45
C ALA A 94 11.20 -2.33 1.81
N ASP A 95 12.21 -2.61 2.62
CA ASP A 95 12.08 -3.20 3.96
C ASP A 95 11.99 -2.05 4.97
N ASN A 96 10.77 -1.54 5.17
CA ASN A 96 10.50 -0.36 5.99
C ASN A 96 11.03 -0.52 7.42
N GLY A 97 10.82 -1.68 8.05
CA GLY A 97 11.22 -1.94 9.42
C GLY A 97 12.72 -2.10 9.65
N THR A 98 13.54 -2.23 8.58
CA THR A 98 15.01 -2.38 8.71
C THR A 98 15.81 -1.30 8.00
N GLY A 99 15.15 -0.42 7.23
CA GLY A 99 15.81 0.67 6.50
C GLY A 99 16.63 0.21 5.30
N ASN A 100 16.30 -0.94 4.73
CA ASN A 100 17.02 -1.54 3.62
C ASN A 100 16.15 -1.69 2.38
N ILE A 101 16.80 -1.92 1.25
CA ILE A 101 16.20 -2.52 0.06
C ILE A 101 16.81 -3.91 -0.09
N SER A 102 16.00 -4.95 -0.03
CA SER A 102 16.39 -6.32 -0.36
C SER A 102 16.14 -6.62 -1.82
N VAL A 103 17.11 -7.25 -2.48
CA VAL A 103 17.05 -7.58 -3.91
C VAL A 103 17.09 -9.09 -4.09
N TYR A 104 16.05 -9.66 -4.71
CA TYR A 104 15.92 -11.10 -4.94
C TYR A 104 15.89 -11.44 -6.43
N ASP A 105 16.52 -12.56 -6.81
CA ASP A 105 16.35 -13.15 -8.13
C ASP A 105 15.01 -13.92 -8.26
N ALA A 106 14.72 -14.44 -9.45
CA ALA A 106 13.49 -15.21 -9.69
C ALA A 106 13.41 -16.58 -8.97
N ASN A 107 14.52 -17.03 -8.37
CA ASN A 107 14.55 -18.20 -7.51
C ASN A 107 14.36 -17.83 -6.03
N ASN A 108 14.04 -16.57 -5.74
CA ASN A 108 13.92 -16.02 -4.39
C ASN A 108 15.25 -16.08 -3.60
N THR A 109 16.37 -16.00 -4.30
CA THR A 109 17.68 -15.91 -3.67
C THR A 109 18.01 -14.44 -3.45
N LEU A 110 18.39 -14.07 -2.22
CA LEU A 110 18.89 -12.74 -1.92
C LEU A 110 20.19 -12.50 -2.68
N VAL A 111 20.21 -11.50 -3.55
CA VAL A 111 21.39 -11.14 -4.36
C VAL A 111 22.07 -9.87 -3.85
N ASN A 112 21.34 -8.99 -3.17
CA ASN A 112 21.89 -7.78 -2.57
C ASN A 112 21.00 -7.24 -1.45
N THR A 113 21.60 -6.50 -0.53
CA THR A 113 20.92 -5.66 0.47
C THR A 113 21.53 -4.27 0.43
N ILE A 114 20.73 -3.24 0.25
CA ILE A 114 21.16 -1.87 0.07
C ILE A 114 20.59 -1.04 1.22
N THR A 115 21.45 -0.42 2.03
CA THR A 115 21.00 0.47 3.10
C THR A 115 20.52 1.80 2.52
N VAL A 116 19.32 2.23 2.92
CA VAL A 116 18.72 3.50 2.48
C VAL A 116 19.33 4.64 3.28
N PRO A 117 19.85 5.70 2.62
CA PRO A 117 20.40 6.85 3.31
C PRO A 117 19.32 7.63 4.08
N VAL A 118 19.71 8.20 5.21
CA VAL A 118 18.83 8.95 6.12
C VAL A 118 19.22 10.43 6.17
N PRO A 119 18.27 11.35 6.42
CA PRO A 119 18.60 12.72 6.76
C PRO A 119 19.27 12.83 8.14
N ASP A 120 19.89 13.98 8.40
CA ASP A 120 20.60 14.23 9.66
C ASP A 120 19.67 14.03 10.87
N GLY A 121 20.15 13.27 11.85
CA GLY A 121 19.43 13.02 13.11
C GLY A 121 18.49 11.82 13.10
N ILE A 122 18.41 11.08 11.99
CA ILE A 122 17.66 9.83 11.88
C ILE A 122 18.66 8.65 11.88
N ASP A 123 18.37 7.63 12.67
CA ASP A 123 19.25 6.46 12.80
C ASP A 123 18.96 5.39 11.73
N THR A 124 17.70 5.21 11.35
CA THR A 124 17.26 4.17 10.39
C THR A 124 16.17 4.75 9.50
N ALA A 125 16.26 4.53 8.20
CA ALA A 125 15.23 4.93 7.23
C ALA A 125 14.00 4.04 7.36
N ALA A 126 12.84 4.60 7.00
CA ALA A 126 11.59 3.86 6.80
C ALA A 126 11.16 3.94 5.33
N PRO A 127 11.81 3.18 4.41
CA PRO A 127 11.46 3.19 3.00
C PRO A 127 10.06 2.62 2.78
N SER A 128 9.27 3.34 1.99
CA SER A 128 7.86 3.02 1.69
C SER A 128 7.68 2.72 0.20
N GLY A 129 7.29 3.68 -0.64
CA GLY A 129 7.14 3.50 -2.07
C GLY A 129 8.46 3.30 -2.81
N LEU A 130 8.46 2.41 -3.82
CA LEU A 130 9.61 2.09 -4.66
C LEU A 130 9.17 1.83 -6.09
N ILE A 131 9.87 2.42 -7.07
CA ILE A 131 9.62 2.20 -8.50
C ILE A 131 10.91 2.01 -9.29
N ALA A 132 10.84 1.26 -10.38
CA ALA A 132 11.88 1.26 -11.39
C ALA A 132 11.75 2.51 -12.28
N ASN A 133 12.86 3.16 -12.59
CA ASN A 133 12.88 4.27 -13.52
C ASN A 133 12.82 3.74 -14.98
N SER A 134 11.69 3.97 -15.63
CA SER A 134 11.47 3.61 -17.04
C SER A 134 12.08 4.63 -18.02
N LEU A 135 12.69 5.72 -17.53
CA LEU A 135 13.22 6.84 -18.30
C LEU A 135 14.69 7.06 -17.96
N PRO A 136 15.61 6.18 -18.39
CA PRO A 136 17.00 6.12 -17.92
C PRO A 136 17.82 7.40 -18.17
N ASP A 137 17.44 8.24 -19.12
CA ASP A 137 18.10 9.54 -19.40
C ASP A 137 17.61 10.67 -18.46
N ASN A 138 16.66 10.37 -17.57
CA ASN A 138 16.08 11.32 -16.61
C ASN A 138 16.35 10.86 -15.18
N PHE A 139 16.02 11.70 -14.21
CA PHE A 139 16.19 11.38 -12.79
C PHE A 139 17.63 10.99 -12.45
N ASN A 140 18.58 11.79 -12.95
CA ASN A 140 20.03 11.60 -12.75
C ASN A 140 20.57 10.23 -13.18
N GLY A 141 19.84 9.48 -13.99
CA GLY A 141 20.20 8.11 -14.37
C GLY A 141 20.01 7.07 -13.27
N ASP A 142 19.23 7.38 -12.24
CA ASP A 142 18.88 6.40 -11.20
C ASP A 142 18.07 5.25 -11.82
N ALA A 143 18.41 4.01 -11.50
CA ALA A 143 17.69 2.83 -11.98
C ALA A 143 16.37 2.63 -11.23
N PHE A 144 16.38 2.98 -9.94
CA PHE A 144 15.22 2.95 -9.07
C PHE A 144 15.09 4.24 -8.28
N ILE A 145 13.85 4.57 -7.91
CA ILE A 145 13.53 5.72 -7.09
C ILE A 145 12.66 5.23 -5.94
N GLY A 146 13.08 5.51 -4.72
CA GLY A 146 12.33 5.20 -3.50
C GLY A 146 11.95 6.48 -2.76
N VAL A 147 10.99 6.35 -1.86
CA VAL A 147 10.60 7.40 -0.92
C VAL A 147 10.54 6.84 0.50
N THR A 148 10.63 7.72 1.50
CA THR A 148 10.66 7.30 2.91
C THR A 148 9.65 8.08 3.75
N GLU A 149 9.25 7.51 4.86
CA GLU A 149 8.33 8.17 5.81
C GLU A 149 8.96 9.40 6.49
N GLU A 150 10.29 9.52 6.47
CA GLU A 150 10.99 10.72 6.91
C GLU A 150 10.88 11.87 5.90
N GLY A 151 10.18 11.66 4.78
CA GLY A 151 9.96 12.69 3.76
C GLY A 151 11.14 12.89 2.81
N THR A 152 11.89 11.83 2.49
CA THR A 152 12.98 11.88 1.51
C THR A 152 12.65 11.16 0.21
N VAL A 153 13.23 11.62 -0.89
CA VAL A 153 13.28 10.93 -2.18
C VAL A 153 14.68 10.39 -2.37
N ILE A 154 14.80 9.10 -2.62
CA ILE A 154 16.06 8.38 -2.74
C ILE A 154 16.25 7.92 -4.19
N GLY A 155 17.41 8.22 -4.77
CA GLY A 155 17.82 7.66 -6.05
C GLY A 155 18.81 6.51 -5.85
N PHE A 156 18.60 5.43 -6.60
CA PHE A 156 19.48 4.26 -6.64
C PHE A 156 20.15 4.22 -8.02
N PRO A 157 21.44 4.63 -8.13
CA PRO A 157 22.10 4.78 -9.42
C PRO A 157 22.24 3.47 -10.20
N ALA A 158 22.11 3.56 -11.54
CA ALA A 158 22.22 2.41 -12.44
C ALA A 158 23.64 1.83 -12.52
N ASP A 159 24.66 2.59 -12.16
CA ASP A 159 26.06 2.15 -12.15
C ASP A 159 26.47 1.37 -10.91
N GLY A 160 25.50 1.17 -9.97
CA GLY A 160 25.72 0.44 -8.73
C GLY A 160 26.47 1.22 -7.65
N SER A 161 26.65 2.53 -7.82
CA SER A 161 27.13 3.41 -6.75
C SER A 161 26.11 3.53 -5.63
N ASP A 162 26.56 4.04 -4.47
CA ASP A 162 25.70 4.15 -3.28
C ASP A 162 24.46 4.99 -3.56
N PRO A 163 23.29 4.63 -2.98
CA PRO A 163 22.07 5.41 -3.08
C PRO A 163 22.25 6.79 -2.43
N ALA A 164 21.50 7.77 -2.91
CA ALA A 164 21.61 9.13 -2.41
C ALA A 164 20.24 9.78 -2.21
N ILE A 165 20.11 10.63 -1.20
CA ILE A 165 18.97 11.52 -1.04
C ILE A 165 19.00 12.52 -2.21
N ARG A 166 17.96 12.48 -3.04
CA ARG A 166 17.76 13.38 -4.17
C ARG A 166 16.95 14.61 -3.78
N TYR A 167 16.06 14.44 -2.83
CA TYR A 167 15.31 15.54 -2.24
C TYR A 167 15.01 15.22 -0.76
N ASP A 168 15.18 16.21 0.09
CA ASP A 168 14.93 16.13 1.53
C ASP A 168 13.85 17.14 1.93
N ASN A 169 12.69 16.64 2.34
CA ASN A 169 11.56 17.40 2.86
C ASN A 169 11.28 17.08 4.34
N SER A 170 12.20 16.42 5.01
CA SER A 170 12.07 16.01 6.42
C SER A 170 11.81 17.20 7.34
N GLY A 171 12.47 18.33 7.05
CA GLY A 171 12.31 19.57 7.80
C GLY A 171 10.91 20.17 7.76
N SER A 172 10.05 19.77 6.83
CA SER A 172 8.63 20.18 6.76
C SER A 172 7.68 19.21 7.47
N GLY A 173 8.20 18.07 7.98
CA GLY A 173 7.40 16.97 8.52
C GLY A 173 6.65 16.18 7.45
N ALA A 174 7.17 16.15 6.22
CA ALA A 174 6.59 15.33 5.16
C ALA A 174 6.65 13.84 5.52
N VAL A 175 5.59 13.10 5.16
CA VAL A 175 5.52 11.64 5.29
C VAL A 175 5.19 11.08 3.90
N TYR A 176 6.20 10.54 3.22
CA TYR A 176 6.02 10.01 1.88
C TYR A 176 5.64 8.53 1.92
N LYS A 177 4.59 8.16 1.18
CA LYS A 177 4.04 6.80 1.18
C LYS A 177 4.13 6.11 -0.18
N GLY A 178 3.69 6.75 -1.25
CA GLY A 178 3.68 6.20 -2.60
C GLY A 178 4.46 7.06 -3.59
N VAL A 179 4.94 6.45 -4.69
CA VAL A 179 5.71 7.12 -5.74
C VAL A 179 5.38 6.58 -7.12
N ALA A 180 5.30 7.46 -8.12
CA ALA A 180 5.10 7.08 -9.52
C ALA A 180 5.83 8.04 -10.46
N ILE A 181 6.14 7.57 -11.68
CA ILE A 181 6.58 8.41 -12.80
C ILE A 181 5.40 8.63 -13.73
N ALA A 182 5.20 9.88 -14.15
CA ALA A 182 4.23 10.27 -15.18
C ALA A 182 4.91 11.12 -16.24
N THR A 183 4.29 11.23 -17.41
CA THR A 183 4.74 12.17 -18.45
C THR A 183 3.60 13.13 -18.75
N SER A 184 3.79 14.40 -18.44
CA SER A 184 2.82 15.47 -18.68
C SER A 184 3.38 16.46 -19.71
N GLY A 185 2.65 16.68 -20.81
CA GLY A 185 3.12 17.59 -21.86
C GLY A 185 4.48 17.21 -22.48
N GLY A 186 4.84 15.93 -22.42
CA GLY A 186 6.15 15.42 -22.88
C GLY A 186 7.28 15.59 -21.86
N GLN A 187 7.01 16.09 -20.65
CA GLN A 187 7.99 16.24 -19.57
C GLN A 187 7.81 15.12 -18.53
N PRO A 188 8.88 14.42 -18.16
CA PRO A 188 8.87 13.46 -17.07
C PRO A 188 8.64 14.17 -15.74
N LEU A 189 7.76 13.61 -14.93
CA LEU A 189 7.44 14.06 -13.57
C LEU A 189 7.51 12.88 -12.61
N LEU A 190 8.06 13.11 -11.43
CA LEU A 190 7.94 12.21 -10.29
C LEU A 190 6.80 12.71 -9.42
N LEU A 191 5.88 11.81 -9.09
CA LEU A 191 4.72 12.05 -8.24
C LEU A 191 4.92 11.31 -6.93
N VAL A 192 4.80 12.00 -5.81
CA VAL A 192 5.04 11.43 -4.48
C VAL A 192 3.88 11.80 -3.57
N THR A 193 3.21 10.80 -2.99
CA THR A 193 2.14 11.08 -2.01
C THR A 193 2.74 11.55 -0.69
N ASN A 194 2.38 12.76 -0.28
CA ASN A 194 2.73 13.34 1.02
C ASN A 194 1.54 13.18 1.95
N PHE A 195 1.55 12.11 2.71
CA PHE A 195 0.41 11.73 3.55
C PHE A 195 0.14 12.74 4.65
N ASN A 196 1.21 13.29 5.27
CA ASN A 196 1.07 14.31 6.32
C ASN A 196 0.44 15.60 5.77
N ALA A 197 0.95 16.10 4.64
CA ALA A 197 0.44 17.33 4.04
C ALA A 197 -0.93 17.17 3.36
N GLY A 198 -1.32 15.94 3.01
CA GLY A 198 -2.53 15.66 2.24
C GLY A 198 -2.42 16.04 0.77
N THR A 199 -1.21 16.01 0.20
CA THR A 199 -0.90 16.41 -1.17
C THR A 199 -0.20 15.31 -1.95
N VAL A 200 -0.17 15.44 -3.28
CA VAL A 200 0.80 14.75 -4.12
C VAL A 200 1.85 15.77 -4.50
N ASP A 201 3.05 15.61 -3.96
CA ASP A 201 4.20 16.46 -4.28
C ASP A 201 4.74 16.05 -5.66
N VAL A 202 5.14 17.05 -6.46
CA VAL A 202 5.56 16.82 -7.85
C VAL A 202 6.99 17.33 -8.04
N PHE A 203 7.81 16.52 -8.68
CA PHE A 203 9.20 16.87 -9.00
C PHE A 203 9.47 16.72 -10.51
N ASP A 204 10.36 17.54 -11.04
CA ASP A 204 10.85 17.42 -12.41
C ASP A 204 11.88 16.28 -12.54
N ALA A 205 12.40 16.10 -13.76
CA ALA A 205 13.40 15.09 -14.09
C ALA A 205 14.77 15.27 -13.36
N ASN A 206 14.97 16.39 -12.66
CA ASN A 206 16.16 16.67 -11.86
C ASN A 206 15.87 16.63 -10.36
N TYR A 207 14.71 16.11 -9.96
CA TYR A 207 14.20 16.10 -8.59
C TYR A 207 13.94 17.49 -7.99
N ALA A 208 13.84 18.53 -8.82
CA ALA A 208 13.43 19.84 -8.34
C ALA A 208 11.91 19.90 -8.16
N PRO A 209 11.42 20.44 -7.03
CA PRO A 209 9.98 20.62 -6.82
C PRO A 209 9.36 21.44 -7.96
N THR A 210 8.24 20.97 -8.47
CA THR A 210 7.51 21.62 -9.55
C THR A 210 6.00 21.44 -9.37
N THR A 211 5.20 21.81 -10.37
CA THR A 211 3.75 21.65 -10.34
C THR A 211 3.26 20.97 -11.60
N ILE A 212 2.17 20.23 -11.48
CA ILE A 212 1.38 19.73 -12.60
C ILE A 212 0.14 20.61 -12.79
N THR A 213 -0.31 20.81 -14.02
CA THR A 213 -1.32 21.83 -14.37
C THR A 213 -2.62 21.70 -13.57
N GLY A 214 -3.16 20.48 -13.44
CA GLY A 214 -4.41 20.20 -12.73
C GLY A 214 -4.27 20.05 -11.22
N GLY A 215 -3.02 20.01 -10.69
CA GLY A 215 -2.72 20.00 -9.26
C GLY A 215 -3.00 18.70 -8.52
N LEU A 216 -3.49 17.63 -9.17
CA LEU A 216 -3.83 16.34 -8.55
C LEU A 216 -4.73 16.49 -7.31
N THR A 217 -5.67 17.44 -7.35
CA THR A 217 -6.49 17.83 -6.21
C THR A 217 -7.93 17.37 -6.38
N ASP A 218 -8.50 16.82 -5.30
CA ASP A 218 -9.94 16.54 -5.19
C ASP A 218 -10.54 17.38 -4.05
N THR A 219 -11.27 18.41 -4.43
CA THR A 219 -11.93 19.32 -3.48
C THR A 219 -13.16 18.71 -2.79
N THR A 220 -13.57 17.53 -3.20
CA THR A 220 -14.72 16.80 -2.64
C THR A 220 -14.30 15.67 -1.68
N LEU A 221 -12.99 15.48 -1.50
CA LEU A 221 -12.48 14.49 -0.55
C LEU A 221 -12.85 14.93 0.87
N PRO A 222 -13.43 14.04 1.70
CA PRO A 222 -13.73 14.34 3.09
C PRO A 222 -12.47 14.71 3.89
N ALA A 223 -12.62 15.61 4.87
CA ALA A 223 -11.51 15.95 5.76
C ALA A 223 -10.98 14.72 6.51
N GLY A 224 -9.68 14.67 6.74
CA GLY A 224 -9.01 13.56 7.41
C GLY A 224 -8.64 12.40 6.49
N PHE A 225 -8.79 12.55 5.18
CA PHE A 225 -8.24 11.63 4.18
C PHE A 225 -7.09 12.29 3.42
N ALA A 226 -6.08 11.50 3.10
CA ALA A 226 -4.88 11.97 2.38
C ALA A 226 -4.45 10.98 1.30
N PRO A 227 -3.72 11.44 0.26
CA PRO A 227 -3.12 10.56 -0.75
C PRO A 227 -2.22 9.51 -0.10
N PHE A 228 -2.49 8.23 -0.35
CA PHE A 228 -1.78 7.13 0.28
C PHE A 228 -0.85 6.42 -0.69
N ASN A 229 -1.31 6.13 -1.91
CA ASN A 229 -0.46 5.68 -3.00
C ASN A 229 -0.81 6.37 -4.32
N VAL A 230 0.11 6.32 -5.28
CA VAL A 230 -0.06 6.83 -6.64
C VAL A 230 0.54 5.87 -7.64
N ALA A 231 -0.14 5.65 -8.77
CA ALA A 231 0.37 4.84 -9.88
C ALA A 231 -0.11 5.42 -11.23
N THR A 232 0.63 5.13 -12.30
CA THR A 232 0.27 5.57 -13.66
C THR A 232 -0.13 4.35 -14.50
N PHE A 233 -1.35 4.37 -15.07
CA PHE A 233 -1.88 3.32 -15.93
C PHE A 233 -2.45 3.93 -17.21
N GLY A 234 -1.78 3.70 -18.34
CA GLY A 234 -2.21 4.23 -19.63
C GLY A 234 -2.28 5.76 -19.65
N ALA A 235 -3.48 6.34 -19.73
CA ALA A 235 -3.72 7.78 -19.72
C ALA A 235 -4.12 8.33 -18.34
N ALA A 236 -4.09 7.50 -17.30
CA ALA A 236 -4.53 7.83 -15.95
C ALA A 236 -3.37 7.89 -14.95
N ILE A 237 -3.40 8.91 -14.08
CA ILE A 237 -2.75 8.91 -12.78
C ILE A 237 -3.82 8.48 -11.77
N VAL A 238 -3.63 7.33 -11.14
CA VAL A 238 -4.55 6.80 -10.11
C VAL A 238 -3.97 7.07 -8.74
N VAL A 239 -4.75 7.72 -7.88
CA VAL A 239 -4.37 8.02 -6.49
C VAL A 239 -5.34 7.33 -5.55
N THR A 240 -4.82 6.57 -4.59
CA THR A 240 -5.59 6.06 -3.47
C THR A 240 -5.49 7.00 -2.28
N TYR A 241 -6.51 6.98 -1.44
CA TYR A 241 -6.56 7.81 -0.23
C TYR A 241 -6.94 6.94 0.95
N ALA A 242 -6.27 7.16 2.07
CA ALA A 242 -6.59 6.55 3.35
C ALA A 242 -6.92 7.61 4.41
N LYS A 243 -7.60 7.18 5.47
CA LYS A 243 -7.90 8.06 6.60
C LYS A 243 -6.65 8.23 7.43
N GLN A 244 -6.28 9.48 7.73
CA GLN A 244 -5.15 9.83 8.57
C GLN A 244 -5.45 9.58 10.06
N ASP A 245 -4.43 9.19 10.81
CA ASP A 245 -4.43 9.27 12.27
C ASP A 245 -4.31 10.75 12.76
N ASP A 246 -4.31 10.95 14.06
CA ASP A 246 -4.22 12.30 14.65
C ASP A 246 -2.85 12.96 14.41
N GLN A 247 -1.78 12.18 14.22
CA GLN A 247 -0.44 12.63 13.88
C GLN A 247 -0.26 12.86 12.39
N LYS A 248 -1.20 12.39 11.56
CA LYS A 248 -1.12 12.38 10.09
C LYS A 248 0.09 11.62 9.56
N HIS A 249 0.51 10.64 10.29
CA HIS A 249 1.63 9.77 9.96
C HIS A 249 1.14 8.44 9.42
N ASP A 250 0.21 7.77 10.12
CA ASP A 250 -0.30 6.47 9.77
C ASP A 250 -1.77 6.50 9.37
N ASP A 251 -2.22 5.45 8.69
CA ASP A 251 -3.61 5.28 8.32
C ASP A 251 -4.45 4.71 9.46
N VAL A 252 -5.72 5.07 9.47
CA VAL A 252 -6.72 4.48 10.37
C VAL A 252 -7.48 3.41 9.62
N LYS A 253 -7.17 2.13 9.90
CA LYS A 253 -7.85 0.96 9.33
C LYS A 253 -9.35 0.98 9.65
N GLY A 254 -10.15 0.52 8.72
CA GLY A 254 -11.61 0.41 8.88
C GLY A 254 -12.31 0.28 7.53
N GLU A 255 -13.35 -0.53 7.46
CA GLU A 255 -14.18 -0.65 6.27
C GLU A 255 -14.77 0.73 5.89
N GLY A 256 -14.66 1.11 4.63
CA GLY A 256 -15.05 2.42 4.14
C GLY A 256 -13.99 3.53 4.33
N ASN A 257 -12.86 3.25 4.96
CA ASN A 257 -11.75 4.19 5.11
C ASN A 257 -10.84 4.22 3.87
N GLY A 258 -11.43 4.53 2.71
CA GLY A 258 -10.67 4.63 1.48
C GLY A 258 -11.42 5.30 0.33
N PHE A 259 -10.65 5.93 -0.57
CA PHE A 259 -11.12 6.48 -1.84
C PHE A 259 -10.10 6.19 -2.94
N ILE A 260 -10.55 6.23 -4.19
CA ILE A 260 -9.69 6.10 -5.36
C ILE A 260 -10.13 7.13 -6.39
N ASN A 261 -9.19 7.97 -6.85
CA ASN A 261 -9.41 8.93 -7.93
C ASN A 261 -8.56 8.59 -9.14
N ALA A 262 -9.06 8.93 -10.31
CA ALA A 262 -8.29 8.99 -11.54
C ALA A 262 -8.16 10.45 -11.99
N PHE A 263 -6.95 10.81 -12.38
CA PHE A 263 -6.61 12.10 -12.98
C PHE A 263 -6.05 11.85 -14.38
N ASP A 264 -6.18 12.82 -15.27
CA ASP A 264 -5.47 12.78 -16.54
C ASP A 264 -3.95 13.02 -16.33
N LEU A 265 -3.17 12.84 -17.37
CA LEU A 265 -1.71 13.04 -17.29
C LEU A 265 -1.28 14.50 -17.09
N ASN A 266 -2.22 15.46 -17.11
CA ASN A 266 -2.01 16.85 -16.73
C ASN A 266 -2.43 17.14 -15.27
N GLY A 267 -2.85 16.12 -14.54
CA GLY A 267 -3.26 16.23 -13.14
C GLY A 267 -4.66 16.78 -12.90
N ASN A 268 -5.48 16.95 -13.98
CA ASN A 268 -6.89 17.32 -13.80
C ASN A 268 -7.68 16.10 -13.33
N MET A 269 -8.53 16.28 -12.33
CA MET A 269 -9.40 15.22 -11.86
C MET A 269 -10.38 14.79 -12.98
N ALA A 270 -10.26 13.55 -13.43
CA ALA A 270 -11.14 12.96 -14.43
C ALA A 270 -12.40 12.39 -13.76
N THR A 271 -12.23 11.56 -12.73
CA THR A 271 -13.35 10.95 -12.00
C THR A 271 -12.92 10.36 -10.66
N ARG A 272 -13.90 10.18 -9.76
CA ARG A 272 -13.80 9.33 -8.58
C ARG A 272 -14.10 7.88 -9.01
N LEU A 273 -13.11 6.99 -8.93
CA LEU A 273 -13.25 5.58 -9.31
C LEU A 273 -14.02 4.78 -8.26
N ALA A 274 -13.73 5.04 -6.98
CA ALA A 274 -14.40 4.37 -5.86
C ALA A 274 -14.39 5.23 -4.60
N SER A 275 -15.39 5.02 -3.74
CA SER A 275 -15.56 5.71 -2.45
C SER A 275 -16.03 4.73 -1.39
N ASN A 276 -15.39 4.73 -0.23
CA ASN A 276 -15.81 3.94 0.92
C ASN A 276 -16.03 2.43 0.61
N GLY A 277 -17.16 1.86 0.99
CA GLY A 277 -17.51 0.46 0.69
C GLY A 277 -16.47 -0.50 1.23
N THR A 278 -15.95 -1.38 0.38
CA THR A 278 -14.94 -2.39 0.70
C THR A 278 -13.51 -1.83 0.80
N LEU A 279 -13.30 -0.54 0.55
CA LEU A 279 -11.98 0.08 0.67
C LEU A 279 -11.61 0.27 2.15
N ASN A 280 -10.42 -0.19 2.50
CA ASN A 280 -9.88 -0.16 3.85
C ASN A 280 -8.37 0.11 3.78
N SER A 281 -7.99 1.40 3.88
CA SER A 281 -6.60 1.84 3.66
C SER A 281 -6.01 1.27 2.36
N PRO A 282 -6.58 1.60 1.19
CA PRO A 282 -6.14 1.02 -0.09
C PRO A 282 -4.76 1.55 -0.47
N TRP A 283 -3.77 0.64 -0.66
CA TRP A 283 -2.42 1.01 -1.09
C TRP A 283 -1.99 0.29 -2.37
N GLY A 284 -2.03 -1.04 -2.41
CA GLY A 284 -1.58 -1.81 -3.57
C GLY A 284 -2.40 -1.52 -4.82
N LEU A 285 -1.74 -1.25 -5.94
CA LEU A 285 -2.37 -0.98 -7.23
C LEU A 285 -1.70 -1.80 -8.34
N ALA A 286 -2.48 -2.60 -9.07
CA ALA A 286 -1.99 -3.32 -10.25
C ALA A 286 -3.08 -3.46 -11.31
N VAL A 287 -2.70 -3.46 -12.59
CA VAL A 287 -3.61 -3.82 -13.70
C VAL A 287 -3.22 -5.19 -14.22
N VAL A 288 -4.19 -6.10 -14.28
CA VAL A 288 -3.96 -7.47 -14.75
C VAL A 288 -3.59 -7.46 -16.23
N PRO A 289 -2.45 -8.10 -16.62
CA PRO A 289 -2.03 -8.15 -18.01
C PRO A 289 -3.07 -8.76 -18.95
N ASN A 290 -3.14 -8.27 -20.19
CA ASN A 290 -4.10 -8.72 -21.18
C ASN A 290 -3.89 -10.15 -21.66
N ASP A 291 -2.73 -10.75 -21.39
CA ASP A 291 -2.40 -12.14 -21.69
C ASP A 291 -2.44 -13.06 -20.46
N ALA A 292 -2.90 -12.55 -19.31
CA ALA A 292 -3.15 -13.36 -18.12
C ALA A 292 -4.32 -14.35 -18.34
N ALA A 293 -4.36 -15.42 -17.54
CA ALA A 293 -5.36 -16.48 -17.73
C ALA A 293 -6.79 -16.03 -17.36
N ALA A 294 -6.94 -15.07 -16.44
CA ALA A 294 -8.25 -14.63 -15.95
C ALA A 294 -8.26 -13.12 -15.66
N ILE A 295 -9.45 -12.53 -15.55
CA ILE A 295 -9.71 -11.12 -15.15
C ILE A 295 -8.79 -10.09 -15.82
N GLN A 296 -8.47 -10.29 -17.10
CA GLN A 296 -7.60 -9.43 -17.89
C GLN A 296 -8.08 -7.98 -17.89
N GLY A 297 -7.14 -7.04 -17.80
CA GLY A 297 -7.40 -5.60 -17.81
C GLY A 297 -8.11 -5.06 -16.58
N ARG A 298 -8.38 -5.88 -15.55
CA ARG A 298 -8.97 -5.42 -14.30
C ARG A 298 -7.94 -4.66 -13.46
N LEU A 299 -8.41 -3.59 -12.81
CA LEU A 299 -7.65 -2.92 -11.77
C LEU A 299 -7.82 -3.69 -10.46
N LEU A 300 -6.70 -4.10 -9.88
CA LEU A 300 -6.62 -4.69 -8.56
C LEU A 300 -6.22 -3.62 -7.55
N VAL A 301 -6.93 -3.56 -6.43
CA VAL A 301 -6.67 -2.62 -5.34
C VAL A 301 -6.54 -3.38 -4.03
N GLY A 302 -5.33 -3.45 -3.50
CA GLY A 302 -5.00 -4.08 -2.23
C GLY A 302 -5.28 -3.16 -1.06
N ASN A 303 -6.03 -3.64 -0.09
CA ASN A 303 -6.27 -2.98 1.18
C ASN A 303 -5.20 -3.36 2.19
N PHE A 304 -4.47 -2.39 2.72
CA PHE A 304 -3.59 -2.62 3.88
C PHE A 304 -4.41 -2.99 5.13
N GLY A 305 -5.58 -2.36 5.29
CA GLY A 305 -6.35 -2.47 6.53
C GLY A 305 -6.95 -3.84 6.82
N ASP A 306 -7.31 -4.63 5.78
CA ASP A 306 -7.90 -5.98 5.95
C ASP A 306 -7.29 -7.04 5.04
N GLY A 307 -6.26 -6.69 4.27
CA GLY A 307 -5.52 -7.60 3.40
C GLY A 307 -6.28 -8.11 2.18
N LYS A 308 -7.49 -7.60 1.91
CA LYS A 308 -8.28 -8.01 0.75
C LYS A 308 -7.83 -7.29 -0.51
N ILE A 309 -8.05 -7.93 -1.65
CA ILE A 309 -7.76 -7.37 -2.97
C ILE A 309 -9.07 -7.13 -3.70
N ASN A 310 -9.46 -5.88 -3.85
CA ASN A 310 -10.65 -5.45 -4.59
C ASN A 310 -10.38 -5.53 -6.09
N VAL A 311 -11.38 -5.94 -6.86
CA VAL A 311 -11.32 -6.08 -8.32
C VAL A 311 -12.31 -5.13 -8.96
N PHE A 312 -11.80 -4.31 -9.89
CA PHE A 312 -12.60 -3.34 -10.62
C PHE A 312 -12.49 -3.57 -12.13
N ALA A 313 -13.62 -3.56 -12.84
CA ALA A 313 -13.63 -3.32 -14.28
C ALA A 313 -13.33 -1.84 -14.49
N ALA A 314 -12.11 -1.50 -14.93
CA ALA A 314 -11.65 -0.13 -15.05
C ALA A 314 -11.29 0.22 -16.51
N ALA A 315 -11.66 1.43 -16.94
CA ALA A 315 -11.24 2.04 -18.20
C ALA A 315 -10.30 3.21 -17.86
N LEU A 316 -8.99 3.04 -18.11
CA LEU A 316 -7.92 3.97 -17.70
C LEU A 316 -7.08 4.47 -18.91
N THR A 317 -7.43 4.08 -20.13
CA THR A 317 -6.65 4.38 -21.35
C THR A 317 -7.14 5.61 -22.10
N ASP A 318 -8.32 6.10 -21.80
CA ASP A 318 -8.93 7.29 -22.41
C ASP A 318 -9.27 8.30 -21.31
N SER A 319 -8.54 9.41 -21.28
CA SER A 319 -8.70 10.45 -20.24
C SER A 319 -10.08 11.09 -20.21
N ALA A 320 -10.84 11.05 -21.33
CA ALA A 320 -12.18 11.61 -21.40
C ALA A 320 -13.26 10.67 -20.81
N ASN A 321 -12.96 9.36 -20.69
CA ASN A 321 -13.94 8.32 -20.34
C ASN A 321 -13.43 7.37 -19.25
N MET A 322 -12.66 7.89 -18.28
CA MET A 322 -12.20 7.07 -17.16
C MET A 322 -13.36 6.63 -16.28
N SER A 323 -13.35 5.37 -15.88
CA SER A 323 -14.37 4.78 -15.02
C SER A 323 -13.86 3.53 -14.32
N ALA A 324 -14.51 3.15 -13.21
CA ALA A 324 -14.35 1.84 -12.60
C ALA A 324 -15.69 1.34 -12.04
N THR A 325 -15.90 0.03 -12.13
CA THR A 325 -17.04 -0.66 -11.52
C THR A 325 -16.49 -1.77 -10.64
N PHE A 326 -16.85 -1.78 -9.37
CA PHE A 326 -16.47 -2.84 -8.43
C PHE A 326 -17.16 -4.15 -8.86
N GLU A 327 -16.37 -5.21 -9.02
CA GLU A 327 -16.85 -6.54 -9.40
C GLU A 327 -16.83 -7.53 -8.22
N GLY A 328 -15.98 -7.30 -7.21
CA GLY A 328 -15.84 -8.15 -6.05
C GLY A 328 -14.42 -8.13 -5.50
N VAL A 329 -14.07 -9.10 -4.66
CA VAL A 329 -12.73 -9.30 -4.11
C VAL A 329 -12.13 -10.60 -4.65
N LEU A 330 -10.80 -10.69 -4.73
CA LEU A 330 -10.14 -11.95 -5.06
C LEU A 330 -10.45 -13.00 -3.99
N GLY A 331 -10.78 -14.20 -4.43
CA GLY A 331 -11.09 -15.33 -3.55
C GLY A 331 -10.34 -16.60 -3.91
N ASP A 332 -10.32 -17.55 -2.98
CA ASP A 332 -9.79 -18.89 -3.19
C ASP A 332 -10.77 -19.78 -3.98
N SER A 333 -10.40 -21.03 -4.23
CA SER A 333 -11.24 -22.01 -4.93
C SER A 333 -12.54 -22.39 -4.19
N ALA A 334 -12.64 -22.07 -2.91
CA ALA A 334 -13.83 -22.28 -2.10
C ALA A 334 -14.70 -21.01 -1.98
N ASN A 335 -14.36 -19.95 -2.73
CA ASN A 335 -14.98 -18.63 -2.70
C ASN A 335 -14.79 -17.87 -1.37
N ASN A 336 -13.77 -18.20 -0.57
CA ASN A 336 -13.41 -17.37 0.56
C ASN A 336 -12.59 -16.18 0.07
N PRO A 337 -12.82 -14.95 0.57
CA PRO A 337 -11.97 -13.81 0.27
C PRO A 337 -10.51 -14.10 0.62
N LEU A 338 -9.59 -13.82 -0.31
CA LEU A 338 -8.17 -13.80 0.00
C LEU A 338 -7.89 -12.64 0.95
N SER A 339 -7.17 -12.90 2.04
CA SER A 339 -6.74 -11.89 2.99
C SER A 339 -5.26 -12.10 3.34
N ILE A 340 -4.46 -11.06 3.12
CA ILE A 340 -3.02 -11.04 3.39
C ILE A 340 -2.78 -10.00 4.46
N ASP A 341 -2.44 -10.42 5.68
CA ASP A 341 -2.21 -9.52 6.80
C ASP A 341 -1.12 -8.50 6.49
N GLY A 342 -1.45 -7.21 6.63
CA GLY A 342 -0.55 -6.10 6.33
C GLY A 342 -0.19 -5.96 4.85
N LEU A 343 -1.10 -6.28 3.92
CA LEU A 343 -0.87 -6.20 2.46
C LEU A 343 -0.47 -4.79 2.03
N TRP A 344 0.73 -4.68 1.43
CA TRP A 344 1.23 -3.44 0.87
C TRP A 344 1.17 -3.45 -0.66
N SER A 345 2.25 -3.83 -1.31
CA SER A 345 2.39 -3.72 -2.76
C SER A 345 1.69 -4.85 -3.52
N LEU A 346 1.23 -4.52 -4.70
CA LEU A 346 0.77 -5.46 -5.73
C LEU A 346 1.44 -5.10 -7.04
N GLN A 347 2.15 -6.03 -7.68
CA GLN A 347 2.81 -5.76 -8.95
C GLN A 347 2.95 -6.99 -9.83
N PHE A 348 2.71 -6.82 -11.13
CA PHE A 348 3.12 -7.78 -12.15
C PHE A 348 4.51 -7.40 -12.66
N PRO A 349 5.42 -8.38 -12.82
CA PRO A 349 6.72 -8.12 -13.45
C PRO A 349 6.55 -7.68 -14.91
N PRO A 350 7.56 -7.01 -15.49
CA PRO A 350 7.56 -6.73 -16.92
C PRO A 350 7.57 -8.04 -17.73
N ASN A 351 6.97 -8.01 -18.93
CA ASN A 351 7.01 -9.17 -19.84
C ASN A 351 8.39 -9.33 -20.48
N ALA A 352 9.40 -9.48 -19.62
CA ALA A 352 10.80 -9.65 -19.96
C ALA A 352 11.49 -10.41 -18.81
N GLY A 353 12.59 -11.10 -19.08
CA GLY A 353 13.41 -11.73 -18.05
C GLY A 353 12.88 -13.06 -17.52
N THR A 354 13.12 -13.32 -16.24
CA THR A 354 12.94 -14.62 -15.59
C THR A 354 11.72 -14.72 -14.71
N PHE A 355 11.14 -13.59 -14.29
CA PHE A 355 9.88 -13.59 -13.56
C PHE A 355 8.69 -13.82 -14.50
N ASP A 356 7.68 -14.56 -14.03
CA ASP A 356 6.45 -14.77 -14.80
C ASP A 356 5.58 -13.51 -14.74
N SER A 357 5.45 -12.81 -15.88
CA SER A 357 4.67 -11.58 -16.01
C SER A 357 3.16 -11.75 -15.79
N LYS A 358 2.67 -12.98 -15.68
CA LYS A 358 1.26 -13.31 -15.44
C LYS A 358 0.97 -13.64 -13.99
N VAL A 359 1.99 -13.70 -13.16
CA VAL A 359 1.89 -13.90 -11.71
C VAL A 359 1.92 -12.54 -11.03
N LEU A 360 0.95 -12.28 -10.16
CA LEU A 360 0.91 -11.10 -9.31
C LEU A 360 1.86 -11.33 -8.12
N TYR A 361 2.75 -10.40 -7.88
CA TYR A 361 3.60 -10.43 -6.69
C TYR A 361 3.10 -9.41 -5.67
N PHE A 362 3.33 -9.71 -4.39
CA PHE A 362 2.93 -8.84 -3.29
C PHE A 362 4.01 -8.71 -2.23
N THR A 363 3.93 -7.65 -1.46
CA THR A 363 4.66 -7.45 -0.20
C THR A 363 3.67 -7.22 0.93
N ALA A 364 4.09 -7.51 2.15
CA ALA A 364 3.24 -7.34 3.33
C ALA A 364 4.06 -7.15 4.61
N GLY A 365 3.44 -6.45 5.59
CA GLY A 365 3.92 -6.29 6.96
C GLY A 365 3.00 -7.00 7.97
N PRO A 366 3.00 -8.35 8.05
CA PRO A 366 2.14 -9.08 8.97
C PRO A 366 2.51 -8.84 10.43
N ASN A 367 1.62 -9.26 11.35
CA ASN A 367 1.78 -9.11 12.80
C ASN A 367 1.97 -7.65 13.23
N SER A 368 1.10 -6.76 12.81
CA SER A 368 1.21 -5.32 13.06
C SER A 368 2.58 -4.77 12.64
N GLU A 369 3.00 -5.13 11.42
CA GLU A 369 4.23 -4.66 10.76
C GLU A 369 5.55 -5.12 11.39
N GLN A 370 5.49 -5.99 12.41
CA GLN A 370 6.68 -6.58 13.03
C GLN A 370 7.27 -7.74 12.22
N GLY A 371 6.52 -8.29 11.28
CA GLY A 371 6.97 -9.25 10.30
C GLY A 371 7.07 -8.63 8.91
N GLY A 372 7.62 -9.38 7.97
CA GLY A 372 7.63 -9.02 6.56
C GLY A 372 7.40 -10.26 5.70
N ALA A 373 6.77 -10.05 4.55
CA ALA A 373 6.58 -11.08 3.55
C ALA A 373 6.69 -10.52 2.13
N TYR A 374 7.36 -11.27 1.27
CA TYR A 374 7.32 -11.16 -0.18
C TYR A 374 6.73 -12.43 -0.73
N GLY A 375 5.77 -12.33 -1.62
CA GLY A 375 5.06 -13.51 -2.11
C GLY A 375 4.47 -13.33 -3.50
N SER A 376 3.80 -14.38 -3.96
CA SER A 376 3.14 -14.43 -5.27
C SER A 376 1.71 -14.92 -5.18
N ILE A 377 0.89 -14.49 -6.13
CA ILE A 377 -0.51 -14.85 -6.29
C ILE A 377 -0.71 -15.29 -7.74
N ALA A 378 -0.90 -16.59 -7.96
CA ALA A 378 -1.30 -17.09 -9.26
C ALA A 378 -2.81 -16.93 -9.40
N ILE A 379 -3.25 -16.19 -10.42
CA ILE A 379 -4.68 -15.99 -10.75
C ILE A 379 -5.02 -16.90 -11.92
N ILE A 380 -5.72 -18.01 -11.64
CA ILE A 380 -6.07 -19.04 -12.64
C ILE A 380 -7.54 -18.87 -13.01
N SER A 381 -7.88 -19.01 -14.29
CA SER A 381 -9.29 -19.09 -14.72
C SER A 381 -9.96 -20.33 -14.11
N GLN A 382 -11.21 -20.19 -13.67
CA GLN A 382 -11.99 -21.38 -13.34
C GLN A 382 -12.10 -22.28 -14.59
N PRO A 383 -12.01 -23.60 -14.41
CA PRO A 383 -12.19 -24.55 -15.50
C PRO A 383 -13.62 -24.53 -16.09
#